data_5636a8e0b718fdf0ec65d380de918f75
#
_entry.id   5636a8e0b718fdf0ec65d380de918f75
#
_cell.length_a   1.000
_cell.length_b   1.000
_cell.length_c   1.000
_cell.angle_alpha   90.00
_cell.angle_beta   90.00
_cell.angle_gamma   90.00
#
_symmetry.space_group_name_H-M   'P 1'
#
loop_
_entity.id
_entity.type
_entity.pdbx_description
1 polymer ?
#
loop_
_entity_poly.entity_id
_entity_poly.type
_entity_poly.pdbx_seq_one_letter_code
_entity_poly.pdbx_strand_id
1 'polypeptide(L)'
;MDRFGDKELLRQLVPGYSKYRPLLKFYVMEVALALIVVIVARPQMGTKLSKDKREGIEAMIAMDISNSMLAEDVAPSRLERSKRLVEDLLNRFTNDKIGLVVFAGDAFVQLPITSDYVSAKMFLDNISPSLIGTQGTDIGKAIDLSMHSFTQNSKFGKAIIIITDGENHEGGAEEMARKAQQAGIRVFVLGIGSTQGAPIPMGNGSYLQDKNGGTVMTKLNEDMCKKLAEAGKGMYIHVDNTTGAEQMLDNEIAKMQHGEIESVSYSDYAEQFPAIAAIVLLLLIAEALIMECQNSLFNRINLFTKK
;
A
#
# COMPACT_ATOMS: atom_id res chain seq x y z
N MET A 1 69.12 6.54 13.07
CA MET A 1 70.01 7.51 12.41
C MET A 1 71.44 7.45 12.93
N ASP A 2 71.68 7.06 14.15
CA ASP A 2 73.05 6.98 14.73
C ASP A 2 74.00 5.92 14.11
N ARG A 3 73.52 5.13 13.13
CA ARG A 3 74.32 4.13 12.41
C ARG A 3 74.76 4.53 10.98
N PHE A 4 74.35 5.73 10.52
CA PHE A 4 74.51 6.14 9.10
C PHE A 4 75.47 7.30 8.82
N GLY A 5 76.17 7.84 9.83
CA GLY A 5 77.16 8.88 9.59
C GLY A 5 77.20 9.93 10.69
N ASP A 6 78.12 10.89 10.50
CA ASP A 6 78.38 11.96 11.47
C ASP A 6 77.14 12.86 11.62
N LYS A 7 76.69 13.09 12.86
CA LYS A 7 75.46 13.81 13.21
C LYS A 7 75.47 15.26 12.73
N GLU A 8 76.60 15.83 12.57
CA GLU A 8 76.78 17.23 12.14
C GLU A 8 76.59 17.41 10.63
N LEU A 9 77.11 16.44 9.84
CA LEU A 9 76.92 16.36 8.39
C LEU A 9 75.42 16.06 8.01
N LEU A 10 74.77 15.15 8.75
CA LEU A 10 73.34 14.84 8.56
C LEU A 10 72.44 16.06 8.86
N ARG A 11 72.81 16.93 9.80
CA ARG A 11 72.05 18.11 10.15
C ARG A 11 72.21 19.25 9.09
N GLN A 12 73.28 19.22 8.33
CA GLN A 12 73.49 20.14 7.19
C GLN A 12 72.77 19.68 5.92
N LEU A 13 72.60 18.39 5.75
CA LEU A 13 71.93 17.77 4.61
C LEU A 13 70.38 17.84 4.67
N VAL A 14 69.82 17.96 5.88
CA VAL A 14 68.37 18.04 6.07
C VAL A 14 68.01 19.21 6.98
N PRO A 15 68.16 20.45 6.51
CA PRO A 15 67.80 21.64 7.28
C PRO A 15 66.29 21.65 7.49
N GLY A 16 65.87 21.65 8.78
CA GLY A 16 64.44 21.75 9.11
C GLY A 16 63.74 20.40 9.45
N TYR A 17 64.53 19.33 9.66
CA TYR A 17 63.98 18.07 10.17
C TYR A 17 63.49 18.24 11.60
N SER A 18 62.20 17.91 11.85
CA SER A 18 61.59 17.94 13.17
C SER A 18 61.42 16.52 13.68
N LYS A 19 61.95 16.24 14.86
CA LYS A 19 61.86 14.90 15.51
C LYS A 19 60.44 14.47 15.86
N TYR A 20 59.52 15.45 15.99
CA TYR A 20 58.12 15.22 16.40
C TYR A 20 57.16 15.06 15.23
N ARG A 21 57.47 15.56 14.05
CA ARG A 21 56.56 15.50 12.88
C ARG A 21 56.33 14.09 12.36
N PRO A 22 57.35 13.23 12.22
CA PRO A 22 57.11 11.86 11.80
C PRO A 22 56.28 11.06 12.82
N LEU A 23 56.50 11.35 14.12
CA LEU A 23 55.73 10.72 15.18
C LEU A 23 54.26 11.16 15.18
N LEU A 24 54.03 12.46 15.00
CA LEU A 24 52.67 13.01 14.86
C LEU A 24 51.96 12.46 13.64
N LYS A 25 52.64 12.38 12.50
CA LYS A 25 52.10 11.79 11.25
C LYS A 25 51.70 10.33 11.46
N PHE A 26 52.54 9.55 12.14
CA PHE A 26 52.28 8.16 12.47
C PHE A 26 51.01 8.02 13.32
N TYR A 27 50.85 8.82 14.39
CA TYR A 27 49.65 8.75 15.24
C TYR A 27 48.38 9.19 14.53
N VAL A 28 48.47 10.25 13.67
CA VAL A 28 47.31 10.69 12.89
C VAL A 28 46.86 9.59 11.94
N MET A 29 47.82 8.90 11.29
CA MET A 29 47.52 7.78 10.39
C MET A 29 46.93 6.60 11.14
N GLU A 30 47.42 6.25 12.33
CA GLU A 30 46.92 5.18 13.16
C GLU A 30 45.48 5.44 13.63
N VAL A 31 45.19 6.69 14.05
CA VAL A 31 43.80 7.09 14.40
C VAL A 31 42.87 7.03 13.19
N ALA A 32 43.33 7.50 12.01
CA ALA A 32 42.53 7.39 10.79
C ALA A 32 42.23 5.94 10.43
N LEU A 33 43.22 5.03 10.55
CA LEU A 33 43.03 3.60 10.32
C LEU A 33 42.03 2.98 11.30
N ALA A 34 42.15 3.31 12.58
CA ALA A 34 41.20 2.85 13.60
C ALA A 34 39.76 3.30 13.30
N LEU A 35 39.57 4.55 12.86
CA LEU A 35 38.26 5.07 12.46
C LEU A 35 37.73 4.40 11.18
N ILE A 36 38.59 4.02 10.24
CA ILE A 36 38.20 3.26 9.05
C ILE A 36 37.66 1.88 9.46
N VAL A 37 38.30 1.22 10.42
CA VAL A 37 37.79 -0.07 10.96
C VAL A 37 36.40 0.11 11.58
N VAL A 38 36.16 1.21 12.30
CA VAL A 38 34.84 1.54 12.86
C VAL A 38 33.81 1.79 11.73
N ILE A 39 34.20 2.46 10.63
CA ILE A 39 33.31 2.66 9.46
C ILE A 39 32.92 1.31 8.85
N VAL A 40 33.88 0.39 8.69
CA VAL A 40 33.63 -0.97 8.14
C VAL A 40 32.67 -1.76 9.04
N ALA A 41 32.74 -1.55 10.37
CA ALA A 41 31.81 -2.16 11.32
C ALA A 41 30.36 -1.63 11.20
N ARG A 42 30.10 -0.59 10.37
CA ARG A 42 28.78 0.03 10.11
C ARG A 42 28.00 0.29 11.41
N PRO A 43 28.44 1.21 12.29
CA PRO A 43 27.70 1.50 13.50
C PRO A 43 26.32 2.06 13.13
N GLN A 44 25.28 1.30 13.50
CA GLN A 44 23.89 1.66 13.30
C GLN A 44 23.35 2.20 14.62
N MET A 45 22.95 3.45 14.67
CA MET A 45 22.36 4.06 15.85
C MET A 45 21.06 4.75 15.51
N GLY A 46 20.00 4.34 16.20
CA GLY A 46 18.67 4.93 16.08
C GLY A 46 17.82 4.34 14.94
N THR A 47 16.56 4.12 15.23
CA THR A 47 15.55 3.81 14.22
C THR A 47 15.04 5.14 13.66
N LYS A 48 15.23 5.41 12.38
CA LYS A 48 14.45 6.44 11.70
C LYS A 48 13.02 5.91 11.57
N LEU A 49 12.13 6.46 12.35
CA LEU A 49 10.70 6.34 12.08
C LEU A 49 10.45 7.13 10.79
N SER A 50 10.51 6.47 9.64
CA SER A 50 9.99 7.04 8.42
C SER A 50 8.47 7.01 8.55
N LYS A 51 7.88 8.15 8.83
CA LYS A 51 6.45 8.36 8.70
C LYS A 51 6.17 8.54 7.22
N ASP A 52 6.03 7.45 6.50
CA ASP A 52 5.47 7.51 5.16
C ASP A 52 3.99 7.86 5.30
N LYS A 53 3.67 9.10 5.01
CA LYS A 53 2.28 9.54 4.85
C LYS A 53 1.76 8.89 3.57
N ARG A 54 1.00 7.82 3.74
CA ARG A 54 0.25 7.23 2.64
C ARG A 54 -1.18 7.70 2.74
N GLU A 55 -1.68 8.30 1.70
CA GLU A 55 -3.09 8.66 1.56
C GLU A 55 -3.82 7.47 0.94
N GLY A 56 -4.95 7.08 1.52
CA GLY A 56 -5.75 5.96 1.03
C GLY A 56 -7.16 5.96 1.61
N ILE A 57 -7.99 5.05 1.16
CA ILE A 57 -9.35 4.81 1.66
C ILE A 57 -9.48 3.41 2.25
N GLU A 58 -10.56 3.18 3.00
CA GLU A 58 -11.06 1.84 3.33
C GLU A 58 -12.25 1.53 2.42
N ALA A 59 -12.10 0.52 1.57
CA ALA A 59 -13.14 0.07 0.66
C ALA A 59 -13.66 -1.31 1.07
N MET A 60 -14.96 -1.43 1.32
CA MET A 60 -15.63 -2.71 1.54
C MET A 60 -16.36 -3.11 0.27
N ILE A 61 -15.93 -4.19 -0.37
CA ILE A 61 -16.57 -4.72 -1.58
C ILE A 61 -17.64 -5.72 -1.14
N ALA A 62 -18.89 -5.42 -1.43
CA ALA A 62 -20.02 -6.31 -1.20
C ALA A 62 -20.43 -6.97 -2.51
N MET A 63 -20.15 -8.26 -2.66
CA MET A 63 -20.39 -9.02 -3.88
C MET A 63 -21.62 -9.91 -3.72
N ASP A 64 -22.58 -9.73 -4.62
CA ASP A 64 -23.73 -10.60 -4.76
C ASP A 64 -23.28 -11.96 -5.32
N ILE A 65 -23.67 -13.03 -4.62
CA ILE A 65 -23.40 -14.41 -5.03
C ILE A 65 -24.69 -15.23 -5.12
N SER A 66 -25.83 -14.57 -5.25
CA SER A 66 -27.13 -15.24 -5.50
C SER A 66 -27.10 -16.01 -6.82
N ASN A 67 -28.03 -16.91 -6.99
CA ASN A 67 -28.10 -17.73 -8.19
C ASN A 67 -28.33 -16.94 -9.48
N SER A 68 -28.93 -15.74 -9.41
CA SER A 68 -29.10 -14.85 -10.55
C SER A 68 -27.77 -14.39 -11.14
N MET A 69 -26.70 -14.36 -10.31
CA MET A 69 -25.34 -14.02 -10.74
C MET A 69 -24.66 -15.10 -11.60
N LEU A 70 -25.27 -16.27 -11.72
CA LEU A 70 -24.82 -17.30 -12.67
C LEU A 70 -25.30 -17.04 -14.10
N ALA A 71 -26.20 -16.08 -14.33
CA ALA A 71 -26.65 -15.73 -15.67
C ALA A 71 -25.50 -15.32 -16.59
N GLU A 72 -25.60 -15.70 -17.88
CA GLU A 72 -24.54 -15.54 -18.89
C GLU A 72 -24.82 -14.41 -19.90
N ASP A 73 -25.66 -13.45 -19.54
CA ASP A 73 -25.90 -12.26 -20.34
C ASP A 73 -24.72 -11.31 -20.39
N VAL A 74 -23.82 -11.44 -19.42
CA VAL A 74 -22.49 -10.81 -19.41
C VAL A 74 -21.45 -11.94 -19.36
N ALA A 75 -20.53 -11.96 -20.32
CA ALA A 75 -19.60 -13.07 -20.47
C ALA A 75 -18.44 -13.03 -19.44
N PRO A 76 -18.05 -14.19 -18.84
CA PRO A 76 -18.59 -15.53 -19.05
C PRO A 76 -19.86 -15.79 -18.24
N SER A 77 -20.04 -15.18 -17.09
CA SER A 77 -21.23 -15.04 -16.26
C SER A 77 -21.15 -13.74 -15.47
N ARG A 78 -22.26 -13.26 -14.92
CA ARG A 78 -22.26 -12.05 -14.07
C ARG A 78 -21.26 -12.22 -12.90
N LEU A 79 -21.25 -13.35 -12.22
CA LEU A 79 -20.34 -13.62 -11.10
C LEU A 79 -18.88 -13.60 -11.53
N GLU A 80 -18.51 -14.30 -12.60
CA GLU A 80 -17.14 -14.33 -13.08
C GLU A 80 -16.68 -12.97 -13.62
N ARG A 81 -17.58 -12.20 -14.22
CA ARG A 81 -17.30 -10.82 -14.63
C ARG A 81 -17.10 -9.91 -13.42
N SER A 82 -17.89 -10.10 -12.34
CA SER A 82 -17.74 -9.38 -11.08
C SER A 82 -16.39 -9.67 -10.44
N LYS A 83 -15.94 -10.92 -10.42
CA LYS A 83 -14.61 -11.30 -9.90
C LYS A 83 -13.49 -10.61 -10.67
N ARG A 84 -13.53 -10.64 -12.01
CA ARG A 84 -12.54 -9.97 -12.84
C ARG A 84 -12.50 -8.45 -12.59
N LEU A 85 -13.66 -7.82 -12.48
CA LEU A 85 -13.79 -6.40 -12.17
C LEU A 85 -13.12 -6.08 -10.82
N VAL A 86 -13.39 -6.89 -9.79
CA VAL A 86 -12.74 -6.71 -8.47
C VAL A 86 -11.23 -6.94 -8.57
N GLU A 87 -10.79 -7.96 -9.30
CA GLU A 87 -9.36 -8.20 -9.52
C GLU A 87 -8.66 -7.00 -10.19
N ASP A 88 -9.30 -6.40 -11.20
CA ASP A 88 -8.80 -5.20 -11.88
C ASP A 88 -8.75 -3.99 -10.93
N LEU A 89 -9.74 -3.82 -10.05
CA LEU A 89 -9.72 -2.81 -9.00
C LEU A 89 -8.58 -3.03 -8.01
N LEU A 90 -8.36 -4.29 -7.57
CA LEU A 90 -7.25 -4.65 -6.68
C LEU A 90 -5.87 -4.34 -7.28
N ASN A 91 -5.73 -4.48 -8.60
CA ASN A 91 -4.49 -4.14 -9.31
C ASN A 91 -4.22 -2.63 -9.36
N ARG A 92 -5.26 -1.80 -9.26
CA ARG A 92 -5.17 -0.33 -9.26
C ARG A 92 -4.95 0.25 -7.88
N PHE A 93 -5.49 -0.39 -6.85
CA PHE A 93 -5.32 0.02 -5.46
C PHE A 93 -3.87 -0.16 -5.03
N THR A 94 -3.25 0.91 -4.54
CA THR A 94 -1.84 0.88 -4.12
C THR A 94 -1.66 1.16 -2.64
N ASN A 95 -2.51 2.01 -2.08
CA ASN A 95 -2.42 2.47 -0.69
C ASN A 95 -3.72 2.27 0.08
N ASP A 96 -4.73 1.68 -0.55
CA ASP A 96 -6.05 1.50 0.02
C ASP A 96 -6.12 0.22 0.86
N LYS A 97 -7.04 0.19 1.79
CA LYS A 97 -7.40 -1.04 2.49
C LYS A 97 -8.71 -1.57 1.93
N ILE A 98 -8.79 -2.86 1.78
CA ILE A 98 -9.95 -3.53 1.22
C ILE A 98 -10.47 -4.61 2.15
N GLY A 99 -11.77 -4.78 2.14
CA GLY A 99 -12.45 -5.93 2.73
C GLY A 99 -13.44 -6.49 1.73
N LEU A 100 -13.87 -7.72 1.93
CA LEU A 100 -14.77 -8.43 1.05
C LEU A 100 -15.93 -9.02 1.85
N VAL A 101 -17.12 -8.64 1.50
CA VAL A 101 -18.39 -9.21 1.97
C VAL A 101 -19.04 -9.94 0.80
N VAL A 102 -19.51 -11.15 1.01
CA VAL A 102 -20.35 -11.88 0.06
C VAL A 102 -21.76 -11.94 0.60
N PHE A 103 -22.75 -11.81 -0.26
CA PHE A 103 -24.14 -11.84 0.15
C PHE A 103 -25.07 -12.51 -0.87
N ALA A 104 -26.14 -13.06 -0.35
CA ALA A 104 -27.32 -13.56 -1.06
C ALA A 104 -28.54 -13.32 -0.16
N GLY A 105 -29.29 -14.31 0.28
CA GLY A 105 -30.33 -14.18 1.32
C GLY A 105 -29.74 -13.88 2.72
N ASP A 106 -28.44 -14.04 2.90
CA ASP A 106 -27.68 -13.65 4.09
C ASP A 106 -26.35 -13.02 3.68
N ALA A 107 -25.58 -12.44 4.63
CA ALA A 107 -24.32 -11.77 4.33
C ALA A 107 -23.20 -12.24 5.28
N PHE A 108 -21.98 -12.40 4.74
CA PHE A 108 -20.80 -12.84 5.49
C PHE A 108 -19.56 -12.06 5.10
N VAL A 109 -18.70 -11.79 6.08
CA VAL A 109 -17.37 -11.21 5.83
C VAL A 109 -16.45 -12.32 5.34
N GLN A 110 -16.10 -12.28 4.06
CA GLN A 110 -15.16 -13.22 3.44
C GLN A 110 -13.71 -12.82 3.72
N LEU A 111 -13.44 -11.53 3.72
CA LEU A 111 -12.13 -10.96 4.05
C LEU A 111 -12.32 -9.68 4.89
N PRO A 112 -11.79 -9.64 6.12
CA PRO A 112 -11.72 -8.42 6.90
C PRO A 112 -10.86 -7.35 6.20
N ILE A 113 -11.03 -6.07 6.57
CA ILE A 113 -10.27 -4.97 5.99
C ILE A 113 -8.75 -5.19 6.17
N THR A 114 -8.04 -5.25 5.05
CA THR A 114 -6.60 -5.48 4.97
C THR A 114 -5.96 -4.70 3.83
N SER A 115 -4.65 -4.55 3.87
CA SER A 115 -3.81 -4.09 2.75
C SER A 115 -3.14 -5.24 2.00
N ASP A 116 -3.45 -6.48 2.34
CA ASP A 116 -2.92 -7.67 1.67
C ASP A 116 -3.76 -8.04 0.45
N TYR A 117 -3.40 -7.47 -0.70
CA TYR A 117 -4.07 -7.72 -1.97
C TYR A 117 -3.86 -9.14 -2.50
N VAL A 118 -2.80 -9.84 -2.08
CA VAL A 118 -2.55 -11.23 -2.49
C VAL A 118 -3.58 -12.14 -1.85
N SER A 119 -3.76 -12.01 -0.55
CA SER A 119 -4.83 -12.74 0.16
C SER A 119 -6.21 -12.38 -0.39
N ALA A 120 -6.46 -11.10 -0.71
CA ALA A 120 -7.74 -10.67 -1.28
C ALA A 120 -8.07 -11.38 -2.59
N LYS A 121 -7.11 -11.52 -3.51
CA LYS A 121 -7.29 -12.27 -4.75
C LYS A 121 -7.56 -13.75 -4.50
N MET A 122 -6.84 -14.37 -3.57
CA MET A 122 -7.07 -15.78 -3.20
C MET A 122 -8.47 -16.01 -2.66
N PHE A 123 -9.00 -15.10 -1.83
CA PHE A 123 -10.37 -15.20 -1.33
C PHE A 123 -11.40 -14.96 -2.43
N LEU A 124 -11.13 -14.01 -3.34
CA LEU A 124 -11.99 -13.71 -4.49
C LEU A 124 -12.16 -14.91 -5.41
N ASP A 125 -11.08 -15.63 -5.72
CA ASP A 125 -11.11 -16.81 -6.60
C ASP A 125 -11.99 -17.92 -6.04
N ASN A 126 -12.02 -18.07 -4.71
CA ASN A 126 -12.80 -19.10 -4.03
C ASN A 126 -14.31 -18.76 -3.85
N ILE A 127 -14.75 -17.58 -4.30
CA ILE A 127 -16.16 -17.20 -4.20
C ILE A 127 -17.00 -18.03 -5.16
N SER A 128 -18.08 -18.59 -4.61
CA SER A 128 -19.10 -19.33 -5.36
C SER A 128 -20.47 -19.19 -4.69
N PRO A 129 -21.57 -19.37 -5.39
CA PRO A 129 -22.92 -19.32 -4.81
C PRO A 129 -23.16 -20.32 -3.68
N SER A 130 -22.38 -21.41 -3.64
CA SER A 130 -22.46 -22.43 -2.60
C SER A 130 -21.96 -21.99 -1.22
N LEU A 131 -21.29 -20.85 -1.11
CA LEU A 131 -20.83 -20.31 0.17
C LEU A 131 -21.99 -19.90 1.08
N ILE A 132 -23.13 -19.54 0.50
CA ILE A 132 -24.33 -19.11 1.24
C ILE A 132 -25.45 -20.09 0.98
N GLY A 133 -25.92 -20.77 2.03
CA GLY A 133 -27.00 -21.75 1.91
C GLY A 133 -28.38 -21.12 1.72
N THR A 134 -28.57 -19.88 2.16
CA THR A 134 -29.84 -19.15 2.06
C THR A 134 -29.90 -18.42 0.73
N GLN A 135 -30.79 -18.84 -0.15
CA GLN A 135 -31.02 -18.19 -1.44
C GLN A 135 -31.90 -16.94 -1.27
N GLY A 136 -31.83 -16.03 -2.24
CA GLY A 136 -32.44 -14.72 -2.22
C GLY A 136 -31.38 -13.65 -2.31
N THR A 137 -31.77 -12.37 -2.14
CA THR A 137 -30.83 -11.24 -2.18
C THR A 137 -31.26 -10.21 -1.14
N ASP A 138 -30.42 -10.00 -0.12
CA ASP A 138 -30.61 -9.00 0.94
C ASP A 138 -29.46 -8.02 0.93
N ILE A 139 -29.60 -6.98 0.11
CA ILE A 139 -28.60 -5.91 -0.01
C ILE A 139 -28.53 -5.09 1.29
N GLY A 140 -29.63 -4.98 2.03
CA GLY A 140 -29.68 -4.26 3.30
C GLY A 140 -28.73 -4.86 4.33
N LYS A 141 -28.76 -6.21 4.50
CA LYS A 141 -27.81 -6.91 5.37
C LYS A 141 -26.37 -6.75 4.93
N ALA A 142 -26.09 -6.78 3.61
CA ALA A 142 -24.76 -6.60 3.08
C ALA A 142 -24.19 -5.21 3.43
N ILE A 143 -25.00 -4.15 3.33
CA ILE A 143 -24.61 -2.79 3.71
C ILE A 143 -24.39 -2.72 5.20
N ASP A 144 -25.30 -3.23 6.03
CA ASP A 144 -25.19 -3.20 7.49
C ASP A 144 -23.92 -3.91 7.97
N LEU A 145 -23.67 -5.13 7.48
CA LEU A 145 -22.47 -5.89 7.80
C LEU A 145 -21.20 -5.15 7.35
N SER A 146 -21.23 -4.54 6.16
CA SER A 146 -20.11 -3.74 5.64
C SER A 146 -19.83 -2.54 6.53
N MET A 147 -20.85 -1.82 7.00
CA MET A 147 -20.72 -0.68 7.90
C MET A 147 -20.02 -1.06 9.21
N HIS A 148 -20.37 -2.20 9.78
CA HIS A 148 -19.80 -2.70 11.04
C HIS A 148 -18.39 -3.30 10.89
N SER A 149 -17.97 -3.59 9.66
CA SER A 149 -16.68 -4.20 9.36
C SER A 149 -15.55 -3.18 9.13
N PHE A 150 -15.84 -1.89 9.08
CA PHE A 150 -14.83 -0.84 8.97
C PHE A 150 -14.02 -0.67 10.26
N THR A 151 -12.76 -0.24 10.10
CA THR A 151 -11.91 0.08 11.25
C THR A 151 -12.52 1.24 12.06
N GLN A 152 -12.65 1.03 13.37
CA GLN A 152 -13.14 2.07 14.27
C GLN A 152 -12.11 3.19 14.40
N ASN A 153 -12.58 4.45 14.50
CA ASN A 153 -11.75 5.64 14.66
C ASN A 153 -10.70 5.87 13.52
N SER A 154 -10.93 5.26 12.38
CA SER A 154 -10.10 5.48 11.19
C SER A 154 -10.39 6.85 10.58
N LYS A 155 -9.34 7.59 10.23
CA LYS A 155 -9.44 8.87 9.50
C LYS A 155 -9.59 8.70 8.00
N PHE A 156 -9.63 7.45 7.52
CA PHE A 156 -9.74 7.14 6.10
C PHE A 156 -11.13 7.45 5.57
N GLY A 157 -11.19 7.88 4.31
CA GLY A 157 -12.42 7.84 3.54
C GLY A 157 -12.96 6.41 3.50
N LYS A 158 -14.26 6.24 3.72
CA LYS A 158 -14.90 4.91 3.73
C LYS A 158 -15.84 4.77 2.54
N ALA A 159 -15.72 3.68 1.81
CA ALA A 159 -16.56 3.36 0.67
C ALA A 159 -17.09 1.93 0.77
N ILE A 160 -18.37 1.74 0.48
CA ILE A 160 -18.95 0.43 0.20
C ILE A 160 -19.18 0.36 -1.30
N ILE A 161 -18.67 -0.70 -1.94
CA ILE A 161 -18.81 -0.97 -3.37
C ILE A 161 -19.68 -2.21 -3.50
N ILE A 162 -20.93 -2.03 -3.91
CA ILE A 162 -21.88 -3.12 -4.07
C ILE A 162 -21.87 -3.57 -5.53
N ILE A 163 -21.71 -4.87 -5.76
CA ILE A 163 -21.80 -5.49 -7.09
C ILE A 163 -22.98 -6.44 -7.09
N THR A 164 -24.02 -6.11 -7.83
CA THR A 164 -25.30 -6.84 -7.83
C THR A 164 -26.05 -6.63 -9.16
N ASP A 165 -27.03 -7.49 -9.44
CA ASP A 165 -28.00 -7.26 -10.49
C ASP A 165 -29.23 -6.45 -10.00
N GLY A 166 -29.25 -6.06 -8.74
CA GLY A 166 -30.30 -5.20 -8.17
C GLY A 166 -31.63 -5.93 -7.90
N GLU A 167 -31.69 -7.26 -7.99
CA GLU A 167 -32.86 -8.02 -7.56
C GLU A 167 -32.85 -8.12 -6.02
N ASN A 168 -33.52 -7.17 -5.36
CA ASN A 168 -33.63 -7.16 -3.88
C ASN A 168 -35.00 -7.73 -3.46
N HIS A 169 -34.97 -8.80 -2.69
CA HIS A 169 -36.18 -9.50 -2.29
C HIS A 169 -36.72 -9.11 -0.90
N GLU A 170 -35.82 -8.55 -0.04
CA GLU A 170 -36.16 -8.29 1.37
C GLU A 170 -36.49 -6.81 1.67
N GLY A 171 -36.23 -5.89 0.75
CA GLY A 171 -36.44 -4.45 0.98
C GLY A 171 -35.43 -3.80 1.92
N GLY A 172 -35.62 -2.52 2.26
CA GLY A 172 -34.80 -1.81 3.26
C GLY A 172 -33.40 -1.39 2.81
N ALA A 173 -32.93 -1.78 1.63
CA ALA A 173 -31.58 -1.47 1.13
C ALA A 173 -31.32 0.04 1.03
N GLU A 174 -32.28 0.84 0.55
CA GLU A 174 -32.16 2.31 0.48
C GLU A 174 -32.03 2.95 1.87
N GLU A 175 -32.75 2.42 2.87
CA GLU A 175 -32.64 2.94 4.25
C GLU A 175 -31.26 2.68 4.82
N MET A 176 -30.68 1.48 4.59
CA MET A 176 -29.34 1.15 5.01
C MET A 176 -28.27 1.98 4.27
N ALA A 177 -28.46 2.25 3.00
CA ALA A 177 -27.57 3.17 2.26
C ALA A 177 -27.61 4.60 2.82
N ARG A 178 -28.79 5.09 3.25
CA ARG A 178 -28.89 6.40 3.93
C ARG A 178 -28.20 6.39 5.31
N LYS A 179 -28.32 5.29 6.07
CA LYS A 179 -27.59 5.13 7.33
C LYS A 179 -26.08 5.12 7.12
N ALA A 180 -25.60 4.42 6.08
CA ALA A 180 -24.19 4.42 5.69
C ALA A 180 -23.71 5.85 5.37
N GLN A 181 -24.49 6.60 4.59
CA GLN A 181 -24.18 7.97 4.24
C GLN A 181 -24.15 8.89 5.48
N GLN A 182 -25.07 8.73 6.43
CA GLN A 182 -25.07 9.47 7.70
C GLN A 182 -23.82 9.17 8.55
N ALA A 183 -23.29 7.95 8.45
CA ALA A 183 -22.02 7.54 9.07
C ALA A 183 -20.78 8.00 8.30
N GLY A 184 -20.93 8.79 7.21
CA GLY A 184 -19.82 9.28 6.40
C GLY A 184 -19.27 8.27 5.39
N ILE A 185 -20.03 7.19 5.12
CA ILE A 185 -19.64 6.12 4.18
C ILE A 185 -20.35 6.36 2.86
N ARG A 186 -19.63 6.37 1.74
CA ARG A 186 -20.23 6.43 0.40
C ARG A 186 -20.57 5.03 -0.10
N VAL A 187 -21.70 4.88 -0.79
CA VAL A 187 -22.15 3.61 -1.34
C VAL A 187 -22.16 3.69 -2.86
N PHE A 188 -21.24 3.01 -3.50
CA PHE A 188 -21.16 2.86 -4.96
C PHE A 188 -21.87 1.56 -5.36
N VAL A 189 -22.61 1.60 -6.47
CA VAL A 189 -23.35 0.44 -6.94
C VAL A 189 -22.95 0.12 -8.38
N LEU A 190 -22.41 -1.07 -8.55
CA LEU A 190 -22.04 -1.63 -9.84
C LEU A 190 -23.12 -2.63 -10.25
N GLY A 191 -24.00 -2.17 -11.14
CA GLY A 191 -25.10 -3.01 -11.65
C GLY A 191 -24.60 -3.89 -12.79
N ILE A 192 -24.69 -5.21 -12.63
CA ILE A 192 -24.23 -6.16 -13.63
C ILE A 192 -25.39 -6.97 -14.21
N GLY A 193 -25.42 -7.09 -15.53
CA GLY A 193 -26.43 -7.83 -16.25
C GLY A 193 -27.16 -7.02 -17.29
N SER A 194 -28.01 -7.67 -18.07
CA SER A 194 -28.87 -7.08 -19.08
C SER A 194 -30.24 -6.71 -18.50
N THR A 195 -30.78 -5.58 -18.92
CA THR A 195 -32.18 -5.21 -18.62
C THR A 195 -33.22 -6.03 -19.40
N GLN A 196 -32.78 -6.76 -20.45
CA GLN A 196 -33.66 -7.64 -21.23
C GLN A 196 -33.97 -8.98 -20.53
N GLY A 197 -33.06 -9.35 -19.59
CA GLY A 197 -33.18 -10.62 -18.87
C GLY A 197 -32.49 -11.80 -19.55
N ALA A 198 -32.05 -12.75 -18.71
CA ALA A 198 -31.42 -13.99 -19.13
C ALA A 198 -31.83 -15.16 -18.24
N PRO A 199 -31.84 -16.41 -18.75
CA PRO A 199 -32.10 -17.59 -17.93
C PRO A 199 -30.89 -17.90 -17.05
N ILE A 200 -31.14 -18.51 -15.89
CA ILE A 200 -30.11 -18.91 -14.95
C ILE A 200 -29.66 -20.33 -15.26
N PRO A 201 -28.43 -20.62 -15.69
CA PRO A 201 -27.93 -21.95 -15.97
C PRO A 201 -27.72 -22.73 -14.67
N MET A 202 -28.15 -24.00 -14.66
CA MET A 202 -27.96 -24.92 -13.53
C MET A 202 -26.89 -25.98 -13.80
N GLY A 203 -26.14 -25.87 -14.90
CA GLY A 203 -25.25 -26.91 -15.40
C GLY A 203 -26.00 -27.97 -16.23
N ASN A 204 -25.26 -28.85 -16.90
CA ASN A 204 -25.79 -29.92 -17.76
C ASN A 204 -26.79 -29.48 -18.84
N GLY A 205 -26.71 -28.19 -19.28
CA GLY A 205 -27.63 -27.65 -20.28
C GLY A 205 -29.05 -27.37 -19.80
N SER A 206 -29.31 -27.44 -18.50
CA SER A 206 -30.62 -27.11 -17.90
C SER A 206 -30.59 -25.67 -17.32
N TYR A 207 -31.78 -25.08 -17.19
CA TYR A 207 -32.01 -23.80 -16.57
C TYR A 207 -32.82 -23.92 -15.29
N LEU A 208 -32.66 -22.97 -14.38
CA LEU A 208 -33.44 -22.90 -13.15
C LEU A 208 -34.92 -22.76 -13.50
N GLN A 209 -35.75 -23.61 -12.88
CA GLN A 209 -37.20 -23.62 -13.09
C GLN A 209 -37.94 -23.15 -11.83
N ASP A 210 -39.03 -22.45 -12.04
CA ASP A 210 -39.95 -22.07 -10.97
C ASP A 210 -40.81 -23.31 -10.50
N LYS A 211 -41.64 -23.10 -9.50
CA LYS A 211 -42.54 -24.14 -8.96
C LYS A 211 -43.53 -24.70 -9.99
N ASN A 212 -43.73 -23.99 -11.11
CA ASN A 212 -44.65 -24.36 -12.17
C ASN A 212 -43.93 -24.96 -13.38
N GLY A 213 -42.62 -25.16 -13.32
CA GLY A 213 -41.80 -25.71 -14.40
C GLY A 213 -41.39 -24.65 -15.45
N GLY A 214 -41.68 -23.38 -15.24
CA GLY A 214 -41.27 -22.30 -16.11
C GLY A 214 -39.79 -21.92 -15.87
N THR A 215 -39.06 -21.60 -16.93
CA THR A 215 -37.67 -21.11 -16.81
C THR A 215 -37.66 -19.77 -16.08
N VAL A 216 -36.84 -19.66 -15.02
CA VAL A 216 -36.65 -18.42 -14.28
C VAL A 216 -35.76 -17.47 -15.11
N MET A 217 -36.28 -16.27 -15.36
CA MET A 217 -35.57 -15.21 -16.04
C MET A 217 -35.16 -14.13 -15.03
N THR A 218 -33.87 -13.84 -14.95
CA THR A 218 -33.33 -12.74 -14.14
C THR A 218 -32.94 -11.55 -15.00
N LYS A 219 -33.10 -10.32 -14.51
CA LYS A 219 -32.77 -9.09 -15.23
C LYS A 219 -32.15 -8.06 -14.29
N LEU A 220 -31.29 -7.21 -14.82
CA LEU A 220 -30.77 -6.09 -14.07
C LEU A 220 -31.88 -5.09 -13.71
N ASN A 221 -32.03 -4.81 -12.42
CA ASN A 221 -32.92 -3.76 -11.91
C ASN A 221 -32.15 -2.44 -11.74
N GLU A 222 -31.95 -1.74 -12.87
CA GLU A 222 -31.20 -0.47 -12.90
C GLU A 222 -31.79 0.62 -12.02
N ASP A 223 -33.12 0.71 -11.96
CA ASP A 223 -33.78 1.77 -11.18
C ASP A 223 -33.53 1.62 -9.69
N MET A 224 -33.53 0.39 -9.20
CA MET A 224 -33.19 0.08 -7.82
C MET A 224 -31.71 0.40 -7.53
N CYS A 225 -30.80 0.00 -8.40
CA CYS A 225 -29.38 0.29 -8.27
C CYS A 225 -29.08 1.81 -8.24
N LYS A 226 -29.75 2.58 -9.10
CA LYS A 226 -29.65 4.05 -9.14
C LYS A 226 -30.13 4.70 -7.84
N LYS A 227 -31.32 4.32 -7.36
CA LYS A 227 -31.87 4.81 -6.09
C LYS A 227 -30.96 4.49 -4.90
N LEU A 228 -30.39 3.29 -4.90
CA LEU A 228 -29.47 2.84 -3.85
C LEU A 228 -28.19 3.70 -3.83
N ALA A 229 -27.61 3.94 -5.01
CA ALA A 229 -26.42 4.77 -5.15
C ALA A 229 -26.69 6.25 -4.74
N GLU A 230 -27.84 6.80 -5.13
CA GLU A 230 -28.27 8.15 -4.74
C GLU A 230 -28.45 8.25 -3.21
N ALA A 231 -29.10 7.24 -2.59
CA ALA A 231 -29.31 7.20 -1.15
C ALA A 231 -27.98 7.17 -0.37
N GLY A 232 -26.96 6.49 -0.93
CA GLY A 232 -25.61 6.39 -0.37
C GLY A 232 -24.66 7.53 -0.77
N LYS A 233 -25.11 8.56 -1.50
CA LYS A 233 -24.27 9.64 -2.06
C LYS A 233 -23.06 9.14 -2.84
N GLY A 234 -23.18 7.98 -3.48
CA GLY A 234 -22.21 7.44 -4.40
C GLY A 234 -22.65 7.58 -5.84
N MET A 235 -22.22 6.64 -6.68
CA MET A 235 -22.53 6.60 -8.10
C MET A 235 -22.98 5.19 -8.50
N TYR A 236 -23.97 5.14 -9.40
CA TYR A 236 -24.32 3.91 -10.12
C TYR A 236 -23.46 3.80 -11.37
N ILE A 237 -22.90 2.62 -11.60
CA ILE A 237 -22.12 2.28 -12.80
C ILE A 237 -22.68 0.99 -13.38
N HIS A 238 -23.07 1.03 -14.66
CA HIS A 238 -23.45 -0.19 -15.38
C HIS A 238 -22.21 -0.95 -15.80
N VAL A 239 -22.19 -2.25 -15.50
CA VAL A 239 -21.10 -3.16 -15.85
C VAL A 239 -21.55 -4.04 -17.00
N ASP A 240 -20.94 -3.86 -18.15
CA ASP A 240 -21.10 -4.67 -19.34
C ASP A 240 -19.78 -5.36 -19.73
N ASN A 241 -19.68 -5.83 -20.96
CA ASN A 241 -18.45 -6.43 -21.50
C ASN A 241 -17.39 -5.40 -21.89
N THR A 242 -17.64 -4.08 -21.73
CA THR A 242 -16.69 -3.01 -22.01
C THR A 242 -15.83 -2.69 -20.79
N THR A 243 -14.66 -2.10 -20.99
CA THR A 243 -13.66 -1.85 -19.95
C THR A 243 -13.73 -0.42 -19.40
N GLY A 244 -14.92 0.09 -19.09
CA GLY A 244 -15.05 1.47 -18.63
C GLY A 244 -15.41 1.63 -17.15
N ALA A 245 -16.02 0.62 -16.54
CA ALA A 245 -16.58 0.70 -15.20
C ALA A 245 -15.51 0.89 -14.13
N GLU A 246 -14.38 0.21 -14.26
CA GLU A 246 -13.24 0.28 -13.33
C GLU A 246 -12.64 1.69 -13.29
N GLN A 247 -12.48 2.34 -14.45
CA GLN A 247 -11.95 3.70 -14.54
C GLN A 247 -12.91 4.75 -13.97
N MET A 248 -14.21 4.57 -14.19
CA MET A 248 -15.22 5.48 -13.63
C MET A 248 -15.25 5.40 -12.12
N LEU A 249 -15.19 4.20 -11.57
CA LEU A 249 -15.15 3.98 -10.12
C LEU A 249 -13.87 4.54 -9.51
N ASP A 250 -12.71 4.27 -10.11
CA ASP A 250 -11.41 4.76 -9.66
C ASP A 250 -11.37 6.30 -9.60
N ASN A 251 -11.89 6.97 -10.64
CA ASN A 251 -12.01 8.42 -10.66
C ASN A 251 -12.91 8.98 -9.55
N GLU A 252 -13.99 8.28 -9.18
CA GLU A 252 -14.87 8.70 -8.09
C GLU A 252 -14.25 8.45 -6.72
N ILE A 253 -13.56 7.34 -6.56
CA ILE A 253 -12.79 7.01 -5.34
C ILE A 253 -11.67 8.04 -5.13
N ALA A 254 -10.96 8.44 -6.19
CA ALA A 254 -9.92 9.45 -6.13
C ALA A 254 -10.40 10.83 -5.66
N LYS A 255 -11.71 11.14 -5.81
CA LYS A 255 -12.32 12.37 -5.29
C LYS A 255 -12.67 12.30 -3.80
N MET A 256 -12.57 11.14 -3.18
CA MET A 256 -12.82 10.98 -1.75
C MET A 256 -11.68 11.59 -0.94
N GLN A 257 -11.96 11.95 0.31
CA GLN A 257 -10.91 12.37 1.24
C GLN A 257 -10.06 11.16 1.60
N HIS A 258 -8.79 11.22 1.23
CA HIS A 258 -7.80 10.24 1.63
C HIS A 258 -7.37 10.51 3.07
N GLY A 259 -7.41 9.50 3.91
CA GLY A 259 -6.82 9.54 5.25
C GLY A 259 -5.31 9.30 5.19
N GLU A 260 -4.57 9.92 6.10
CA GLU A 260 -3.14 9.64 6.25
C GLU A 260 -2.94 8.28 6.95
N ILE A 261 -2.34 7.34 6.25
CA ILE A 261 -1.84 6.09 6.87
C ILE A 261 -0.46 6.37 7.46
N GLU A 262 -0.37 6.53 8.77
CA GLU A 262 0.91 6.39 9.45
C GLU A 262 1.31 4.90 9.41
N SER A 263 1.89 4.45 8.32
CA SER A 263 2.61 3.18 8.35
C SER A 263 3.92 3.44 9.08
N VAL A 264 4.02 2.96 10.31
CA VAL A 264 5.31 2.85 10.98
C VAL A 264 6.09 1.75 10.26
N SER A 265 6.70 2.12 9.14
CA SER A 265 7.72 1.30 8.53
C SER A 265 8.96 1.42 9.42
N TYR A 266 9.37 0.32 10.02
CA TYR A 266 10.71 0.19 10.59
C TYR A 266 11.69 0.15 9.41
N SER A 267 11.86 1.29 8.75
CA SER A 267 12.83 1.42 7.68
C SER A 267 14.15 1.83 8.28
N ASP A 268 15.12 1.04 7.95
CA ASP A 268 16.56 1.28 7.96
C ASP A 268 17.11 2.09 9.14
N TYR A 269 17.98 1.44 9.86
CA TYR A 269 18.83 2.08 10.87
C TYR A 269 19.53 3.30 10.29
N ALA A 270 19.57 4.41 11.03
CA ALA A 270 20.31 5.59 10.61
C ALA A 270 21.80 5.25 10.56
N GLU A 271 22.34 5.15 9.37
CA GLU A 271 23.76 4.91 9.15
C GLU A 271 24.57 6.15 9.56
N GLN A 272 25.42 5.99 10.55
CA GLN A 272 26.28 7.08 11.06
C GLN A 272 27.64 7.16 10.35
N PHE A 273 27.90 6.29 9.37
CA PHE A 273 29.16 6.23 8.66
C PHE A 273 29.54 7.55 7.93
N PRO A 274 28.60 8.41 7.40
CA PRO A 274 28.99 9.61 6.68
C PRO A 274 29.69 10.63 7.58
N ALA A 275 29.25 10.77 8.84
CA ALA A 275 29.88 11.67 9.79
C ALA A 275 31.30 11.22 10.15
N ILE A 276 31.49 9.91 10.40
CA ILE A 276 32.81 9.35 10.70
C ILE A 276 33.71 9.42 9.47
N ALA A 277 33.18 9.15 8.27
CA ALA A 277 33.93 9.25 7.02
C ALA A 277 34.44 10.68 6.74
N ALA A 278 33.63 11.70 7.05
CA ALA A 278 34.07 13.09 6.93
C ALA A 278 35.25 13.43 7.88
N ILE A 279 35.22 12.90 9.11
CA ILE A 279 36.31 13.07 10.07
C ILE A 279 37.59 12.37 9.57
N VAL A 280 37.46 11.13 9.06
CA VAL A 280 38.62 10.41 8.49
C VAL A 280 39.21 11.15 7.31
N LEU A 281 38.37 11.69 6.41
CA LEU A 281 38.82 12.48 5.27
C LEU A 281 39.64 13.71 5.72
N LEU A 282 39.14 14.42 6.74
CA LEU A 282 39.86 15.58 7.29
C LEU A 282 41.21 15.19 7.92
N LEU A 283 41.24 14.04 8.63
CA LEU A 283 42.50 13.54 9.20
C LEU A 283 43.51 13.15 8.12
N LEU A 284 43.08 12.51 7.04
CA LEU A 284 43.95 12.15 5.92
C LEU A 284 44.45 13.38 5.17
N ILE A 285 43.62 14.41 4.99
CA ILE A 285 44.07 15.71 4.42
C ILE A 285 45.10 16.36 5.35
N ALA A 286 44.86 16.39 6.66
CA ALA A 286 45.80 16.93 7.63
C ALA A 286 47.12 16.16 7.62
N GLU A 287 47.08 14.81 7.55
CA GLU A 287 48.26 13.96 7.43
C GLU A 287 49.09 14.29 6.17
N ALA A 288 48.43 14.44 5.01
CA ALA A 288 49.07 14.78 3.75
C ALA A 288 49.71 16.18 3.80
N LEU A 289 49.14 17.14 4.55
CA LEU A 289 49.68 18.49 4.73
C LEU A 289 50.86 18.55 5.71
N ILE A 290 51.00 17.54 6.59
CA ILE A 290 52.16 17.46 7.51
C ILE A 290 53.36 16.93 6.74
N MET A 291 54.16 17.84 6.17
CA MET A 291 55.43 17.50 5.54
C MET A 291 56.53 17.28 6.59
N GLU A 292 57.43 16.33 6.33
CA GLU A 292 58.56 16.01 7.23
C GLU A 292 59.59 17.14 7.34
N CYS A 293 59.71 17.95 6.28
CA CYS A 293 60.55 19.16 6.23
C CYS A 293 59.71 20.41 6.42
N GLN A 294 60.33 21.53 6.81
CA GLN A 294 59.64 22.82 6.93
C GLN A 294 59.07 23.26 5.57
N ASN A 295 57.76 23.39 5.53
CA ASN A 295 57.07 23.84 4.35
C ASN A 295 57.04 25.37 4.30
N SER A 296 57.47 25.97 3.20
CA SER A 296 57.51 27.43 3.03
C SER A 296 56.12 28.09 3.12
N LEU A 297 55.06 27.37 2.85
CA LEU A 297 53.67 27.81 2.93
C LEU A 297 53.18 28.01 4.37
N PHE A 298 53.69 27.23 5.33
CA PHE A 298 53.27 27.28 6.74
C PHE A 298 54.28 28.02 7.64
N ASN A 299 55.31 28.63 7.08
CA ASN A 299 56.30 29.42 7.85
C ASN A 299 55.68 30.64 8.56
N ARG A 300 54.45 31.02 8.22
CA ARG A 300 53.70 32.12 8.88
C ARG A 300 52.94 31.68 10.13
N ILE A 301 52.76 30.39 10.34
CA ILE A 301 52.01 29.86 11.49
C ILE A 301 53.01 29.12 12.41
N ASN A 302 53.57 29.83 13.38
CA ASN A 302 54.50 29.28 14.36
C ASN A 302 53.80 28.44 15.41
N LEU A 303 53.22 27.28 15.02
CA LEU A 303 52.53 26.35 15.93
C LEU A 303 53.51 25.47 16.74
N PHE A 304 54.83 25.44 16.43
CA PHE A 304 55.80 24.52 17.02
C PHE A 304 57.16 25.13 17.35
N THR A 305 57.30 26.46 17.48
CA THR A 305 58.52 27.08 18.03
C THR A 305 58.42 27.13 19.56
N LYS A 306 59.01 26.18 20.22
CA LYS A 306 59.45 26.36 21.62
C LYS A 306 60.71 27.23 21.63
N LYS A 307 60.67 28.30 22.41
CA LYS A 307 61.88 29.02 22.84
C LYS A 307 62.86 28.11 23.54
#